data_767756cd0de5429e504e86da324c0bb9
#
_entry.id   767756cd0de5429e504e86da324c0bb9
#
_cell.length_a   1.000
_cell.length_b   1.000
_cell.length_c   1.000
_cell.angle_alpha   90.00
_cell.angle_beta   90.00
_cell.angle_gamma   90.00
#
_symmetry.space_group_name_H-M   'P 1'
#
loop_
_entity.id
_entity.type
_entity.pdbx_description
1 polymer ?
#
loop_
_entity_poly.entity_id
_entity_poly.type
_entity_poly.pdbx_seq_one_letter_code
_entity_poly.pdbx_strand_id
1 'polypeptide(L)'
;MIPLRRNGRAATKRAPEMNIDLAKTFLEIAETGNFNKAAERLNVTQSTVSMRIKALEDELGRPLFARSKAGTELTAAGTQFRRYATTMVRVWEQARQELALPPGFRSVLTVGGQFSLWDRMLLRWVPWMREAKPDVALRVEVGLSDGLMRQLSEGLLDIGVMYSPQSRPGLVMEKLLEERLVLVSTTPRVMGQWDGGYVFVDWGPEFRAAHSQNFPDLSTPAVSVGLGALGLQHILANGGFGYYPMRVARPYLAAGRLHLVADAPDFRRPAYMVYPAADDQSEDLRIAVRGLRHVAALESED
;
A
#
# COMPACT_ATOMS: atom_id res chain seq x y z
N MET A 1 6.42 -71.58 28.80
CA MET A 1 6.97 -70.27 29.16
C MET A 1 7.45 -69.61 27.88
N ILE A 2 6.65 -68.72 27.29
CA ILE A 2 6.92 -68.06 26.00
C ILE A 2 7.32 -66.63 26.33
N PRO A 3 8.46 -66.06 25.84
CA PRO A 3 8.87 -64.71 26.15
C PRO A 3 8.08 -63.71 25.31
N LEU A 4 7.45 -62.75 25.99
CA LEU A 4 6.82 -61.57 25.40
C LEU A 4 7.83 -60.68 24.70
N ARG A 5 7.72 -60.51 23.38
CA ARG A 5 8.42 -59.48 22.59
C ARG A 5 7.94 -58.09 23.01
N ARG A 6 8.84 -57.28 23.56
CA ARG A 6 8.68 -55.85 23.74
C ARG A 6 8.66 -55.20 22.36
N ASN A 7 7.48 -54.76 21.92
CA ASN A 7 7.39 -53.81 20.79
C ASN A 7 7.97 -52.50 21.20
N GLY A 8 9.15 -52.16 20.71
CA GLY A 8 9.73 -50.81 20.76
C GLY A 8 8.81 -49.88 19.92
N ARG A 9 8.05 -49.00 20.57
CA ARG A 9 7.42 -47.88 19.90
C ARG A 9 8.56 -47.04 19.31
N ALA A 10 8.70 -47.05 17.99
CA ALA A 10 9.47 -46.06 17.27
C ALA A 10 8.85 -44.69 17.57
N ALA A 11 9.60 -43.85 18.24
CA ALA A 11 9.25 -42.44 18.39
C ALA A 11 9.19 -41.85 16.97
N THR A 12 8.00 -41.64 16.47
CA THR A 12 7.77 -40.85 15.25
C THR A 12 8.38 -39.48 15.53
N LYS A 13 9.53 -39.17 14.92
CA LYS A 13 10.05 -37.81 14.84
C LYS A 13 8.95 -36.97 14.20
N ARG A 14 8.23 -36.20 15.02
CA ARG A 14 7.30 -35.18 14.53
C ARG A 14 8.09 -34.30 13.58
N ALA A 15 7.64 -34.18 12.34
CA ALA A 15 8.20 -33.23 11.42
C ALA A 15 8.19 -31.84 12.07
N PRO A 16 9.19 -31.02 11.89
CA PRO A 16 9.19 -29.68 12.45
C PRO A 16 7.98 -28.93 11.87
N GLU A 17 7.05 -28.57 12.75
CA GLU A 17 5.90 -27.75 12.38
C GLU A 17 6.39 -26.38 11.93
N MET A 18 5.79 -25.83 10.87
CA MET A 18 6.09 -24.49 10.36
C MET A 18 6.04 -23.47 11.50
N ASN A 19 7.13 -22.75 11.69
CA ASN A 19 7.23 -21.71 12.69
C ASN A 19 7.69 -20.41 12.02
N ILE A 20 7.28 -19.27 12.56
CA ILE A 20 7.55 -17.95 11.99
C ILE A 20 9.05 -17.65 11.83
N ASP A 21 9.90 -18.26 12.69
CA ASP A 21 11.36 -18.10 12.59
C ASP A 21 11.93 -18.74 11.32
N LEU A 22 11.30 -19.78 10.79
CA LEU A 22 11.69 -20.40 9.51
C LEU A 22 11.42 -19.42 8.37
N ALA A 23 10.24 -18.77 8.37
CA ALA A 23 9.89 -17.75 7.38
C ALA A 23 10.82 -16.52 7.47
N LYS A 24 11.10 -16.02 8.68
CA LYS A 24 12.04 -14.91 8.91
C LYS A 24 13.44 -15.26 8.41
N THR A 25 13.92 -16.46 8.73
CA THR A 25 15.24 -16.93 8.30
C THR A 25 15.33 -17.05 6.77
N PHE A 26 14.27 -17.57 6.14
CA PHE A 26 14.19 -17.65 4.69
C PHE A 26 14.24 -16.27 4.03
N LEU A 27 13.45 -15.30 4.53
CA LEU A 27 13.41 -13.94 3.97
C LEU A 27 14.77 -13.22 4.12
N GLU A 28 15.43 -13.40 5.25
CA GLU A 28 16.74 -12.78 5.50
C GLU A 28 17.83 -13.30 4.56
N ILE A 29 17.83 -14.61 4.26
CA ILE A 29 18.74 -15.16 3.27
C ILE A 29 18.38 -14.68 1.86
N ALA A 30 17.08 -14.61 1.54
CA ALA A 30 16.61 -14.13 0.24
C ALA A 30 17.00 -12.66 -0.03
N GLU A 31 17.15 -11.86 1.02
CA GLU A 31 17.57 -10.46 0.95
C GLU A 31 19.10 -10.32 0.88
N THR A 32 19.82 -11.04 1.74
CA THR A 32 21.27 -10.90 1.86
C THR A 32 22.05 -11.71 0.83
N GLY A 33 21.44 -12.73 0.21
CA GLY A 33 22.09 -13.68 -0.68
C GLY A 33 23.17 -14.55 0.01
N ASN A 34 23.21 -14.56 1.37
CA ASN A 34 24.31 -15.18 2.11
C ASN A 34 23.87 -15.66 3.51
N PHE A 35 24.12 -16.94 3.80
CA PHE A 35 23.76 -17.56 5.08
C PHE A 35 24.49 -16.96 6.29
N ASN A 36 25.75 -16.53 6.13
CA ASN A 36 26.51 -15.92 7.24
C ASN A 36 25.96 -14.52 7.55
N LYS A 37 25.71 -13.69 6.53
CA LYS A 37 25.12 -12.36 6.72
C LYS A 37 23.72 -12.44 7.32
N ALA A 38 22.92 -13.43 6.90
CA ALA A 38 21.61 -13.66 7.49
C ALA A 38 21.71 -14.08 8.97
N ALA A 39 22.69 -14.92 9.32
CA ALA A 39 22.95 -15.32 10.70
C ALA A 39 23.33 -14.12 11.60
N GLU A 40 24.21 -13.24 11.11
CA GLU A 40 24.59 -12.00 11.79
C GLU A 40 23.37 -11.11 12.06
N ARG A 41 22.53 -10.85 11.03
CA ARG A 41 21.33 -10.00 11.17
C ARG A 41 20.29 -10.60 12.12
N LEU A 42 20.15 -11.93 12.13
CA LEU A 42 19.21 -12.64 13.00
C LEU A 42 19.76 -12.88 14.41
N ASN A 43 21.03 -12.51 14.69
CA ASN A 43 21.73 -12.78 15.95
C ASN A 43 21.72 -14.28 16.33
N VAL A 44 21.96 -15.14 15.36
CA VAL A 44 22.06 -16.59 15.54
C VAL A 44 23.32 -17.14 14.85
N THR A 45 23.65 -18.42 15.07
CA THR A 45 24.76 -19.07 14.37
C THR A 45 24.38 -19.45 12.93
N GLN A 46 25.37 -19.53 12.04
CA GLN A 46 25.16 -19.99 10.66
C GLN A 46 24.61 -21.44 10.61
N SER A 47 25.01 -22.30 11.57
CA SER A 47 24.48 -23.65 11.71
C SER A 47 22.98 -23.65 12.04
N THR A 48 22.51 -22.71 12.88
CA THR A 48 21.09 -22.51 13.18
C THR A 48 20.31 -22.10 11.92
N VAL A 49 20.84 -21.15 11.15
CA VAL A 49 20.24 -20.71 9.87
C VAL A 49 20.14 -21.89 8.90
N SER A 50 21.22 -22.65 8.73
CA SER A 50 21.23 -23.83 7.84
C SER A 50 20.25 -24.91 8.29
N MET A 51 20.13 -25.16 9.59
CA MET A 51 19.20 -26.11 10.16
C MET A 51 17.74 -25.67 9.92
N ARG A 52 17.43 -24.38 10.13
CA ARG A 52 16.10 -23.83 9.91
C ARG A 52 15.69 -23.94 8.44
N ILE A 53 16.57 -23.60 7.50
CA ILE A 53 16.25 -23.72 6.07
C ILE A 53 16.08 -25.17 5.66
N LYS A 54 16.96 -26.07 6.12
CA LYS A 54 16.80 -27.49 5.84
C LYS A 54 15.46 -28.02 6.35
N ALA A 55 15.05 -27.66 7.57
CA ALA A 55 13.76 -28.06 8.13
C ALA A 55 12.60 -27.55 7.27
N LEU A 56 12.67 -26.29 6.79
CA LEU A 56 11.67 -25.70 5.93
C LEU A 56 11.60 -26.40 4.56
N GLU A 57 12.73 -26.68 3.95
CA GLU A 57 12.81 -27.38 2.66
C GLU A 57 12.34 -28.84 2.77
N ASP A 58 12.66 -29.52 3.87
CA ASP A 58 12.18 -30.87 4.17
C ASP A 58 10.66 -30.92 4.34
N GLU A 59 10.05 -29.91 5.01
CA GLU A 59 8.61 -29.79 5.18
C GLU A 59 7.89 -29.51 3.86
N LEU A 60 8.45 -28.62 3.04
CA LEU A 60 7.88 -28.26 1.74
C LEU A 60 8.18 -29.27 0.64
N GLY A 61 9.10 -30.22 0.89
CA GLY A 61 9.54 -31.24 -0.07
C GLY A 61 10.27 -30.66 -1.28
N ARG A 62 10.76 -29.42 -1.20
CA ARG A 62 11.40 -28.71 -2.30
C ARG A 62 12.55 -27.81 -1.82
N PRO A 63 13.71 -27.77 -2.52
CA PRO A 63 14.75 -26.79 -2.22
C PRO A 63 14.26 -25.38 -2.57
N LEU A 64 14.47 -24.44 -1.64
CA LEU A 64 14.12 -23.02 -1.79
C LEU A 64 15.30 -22.18 -2.27
N PHE A 65 16.52 -22.66 -2.00
CA PHE A 65 17.76 -22.00 -2.41
C PHE A 65 18.63 -22.91 -3.29
N ALA A 66 19.35 -22.29 -4.21
CA ALA A 66 20.41 -22.90 -5.00
C ALA A 66 21.73 -22.18 -4.72
N ARG A 67 22.84 -22.93 -4.69
CA ARG A 67 24.19 -22.33 -4.63
C ARG A 67 24.62 -21.92 -6.03
N SER A 68 25.08 -20.69 -6.18
CA SER A 68 25.69 -20.18 -7.41
C SER A 68 27.11 -19.68 -7.13
N LYS A 69 27.88 -19.38 -8.18
CA LYS A 69 29.19 -18.74 -8.04
C LYS A 69 29.12 -17.35 -7.40
N ALA A 70 27.97 -16.69 -7.50
CA ALA A 70 27.70 -15.36 -6.94
C ALA A 70 27.17 -15.41 -5.50
N GLY A 71 26.85 -16.60 -4.96
CA GLY A 71 26.29 -16.76 -3.62
C GLY A 71 25.09 -17.70 -3.59
N THR A 72 24.07 -17.33 -2.83
CA THR A 72 22.84 -18.09 -2.67
C THR A 72 21.71 -17.39 -3.40
N GLU A 73 21.03 -18.10 -4.28
CA GLU A 73 19.90 -17.58 -5.08
C GLU A 73 18.63 -18.38 -4.81
N LEU A 74 17.47 -17.73 -5.00
CA LEU A 74 16.18 -18.41 -4.88
C LEU A 74 15.96 -19.35 -6.05
N THR A 75 15.47 -20.56 -5.77
CA THR A 75 14.87 -21.44 -6.78
C THR A 75 13.52 -20.92 -7.25
N ALA A 76 12.91 -21.54 -8.25
CA ALA A 76 11.53 -21.25 -8.64
C ALA A 76 10.55 -21.45 -7.46
N ALA A 77 10.75 -22.51 -6.65
CA ALA A 77 9.99 -22.77 -5.44
C ALA A 77 10.24 -21.69 -4.37
N GLY A 78 11.50 -21.27 -4.19
CA GLY A 78 11.85 -20.16 -3.29
C GLY A 78 11.21 -18.85 -3.69
N THR A 79 11.23 -18.51 -4.98
CA THR A 79 10.57 -17.30 -5.51
C THR A 79 9.05 -17.35 -5.26
N GLN A 80 8.43 -18.52 -5.45
CA GLN A 80 7.02 -18.70 -5.14
C GLN A 80 6.74 -18.60 -3.63
N PHE A 81 7.56 -19.23 -2.80
CA PHE A 81 7.40 -19.22 -1.34
C PHE A 81 7.61 -17.84 -0.73
N ARG A 82 8.46 -17.01 -1.30
CA ARG A 82 8.79 -15.66 -0.80
C ARG A 82 7.54 -14.81 -0.51
N ARG A 83 6.55 -14.83 -1.40
CA ARG A 83 5.32 -14.07 -1.20
C ARG A 83 4.56 -14.53 0.06
N TYR A 84 4.47 -15.85 0.28
CA TYR A 84 3.79 -16.42 1.45
C TYR A 84 4.57 -16.15 2.73
N ALA A 85 5.88 -16.33 2.73
CA ALA A 85 6.75 -16.02 3.86
C ALA A 85 6.61 -14.55 4.29
N THR A 86 6.59 -13.62 3.32
CA THR A 86 6.39 -12.18 3.58
C THR A 86 5.04 -11.93 4.24
N THR A 87 3.95 -12.51 3.73
CA THR A 87 2.62 -12.36 4.31
C THR A 87 2.56 -12.95 5.73
N MET A 88 3.07 -14.15 5.96
CA MET A 88 3.08 -14.78 7.29
C MET A 88 3.84 -13.93 8.33
N VAL A 89 5.01 -13.41 7.98
CA VAL A 89 5.78 -12.56 8.89
C VAL A 89 5.04 -11.26 9.19
N ARG A 90 4.43 -10.64 8.18
CA ARG A 90 3.65 -9.40 8.35
C ARG A 90 2.43 -9.61 9.24
N VAL A 91 1.64 -10.66 9.00
CA VAL A 91 0.46 -11.00 9.84
C VAL A 91 0.89 -11.25 11.29
N TRP A 92 1.99 -11.96 11.50
CA TRP A 92 2.52 -12.19 12.84
C TRP A 92 2.95 -10.91 13.56
N GLU A 93 3.69 -10.03 12.87
CA GLU A 93 4.11 -8.75 13.45
C GLU A 93 2.92 -7.84 13.74
N GLN A 94 1.91 -7.85 12.88
CA GLN A 94 0.66 -7.11 13.12
C GLN A 94 -0.05 -7.64 14.37
N ALA A 95 -0.27 -8.95 14.48
CA ALA A 95 -0.90 -9.55 15.66
C ALA A 95 -0.13 -9.22 16.96
N ARG A 96 1.20 -9.28 16.93
CA ARG A 96 2.03 -8.88 18.08
C ARG A 96 1.84 -7.42 18.47
N GLN A 97 1.73 -6.53 17.48
CA GLN A 97 1.55 -5.10 17.73
C GLN A 97 0.15 -4.80 18.26
N GLU A 98 -0.88 -5.51 17.77
CA GLU A 98 -2.26 -5.36 18.24
C GLU A 98 -2.43 -5.86 19.69
N LEU A 99 -1.74 -6.95 20.05
CA LEU A 99 -1.74 -7.45 21.43
C LEU A 99 -0.89 -6.62 22.40
N ALA A 100 0.02 -5.80 21.88
CA ALA A 100 0.92 -4.93 22.66
C ALA A 100 0.44 -3.47 22.74
N LEU A 101 -0.87 -3.24 22.60
CA LEU A 101 -1.43 -1.89 22.64
C LEU A 101 -1.15 -1.21 23.98
N PRO A 102 -0.83 0.10 23.96
CA PRO A 102 -0.71 0.88 25.17
C PRO A 102 -2.03 0.92 25.98
N PRO A 103 -1.96 1.12 27.29
CA PRO A 103 -3.14 1.30 28.12
C PRO A 103 -4.08 2.38 27.54
N GLY A 104 -5.38 2.10 27.51
CA GLY A 104 -6.40 2.99 26.98
C GLY A 104 -6.84 2.68 25.54
N PHE A 105 -6.14 1.82 24.83
CA PHE A 105 -6.59 1.32 23.53
C PHE A 105 -7.06 -0.13 23.60
N ARG A 106 -8.19 -0.45 22.95
CA ARG A 106 -8.76 -1.80 22.91
C ARG A 106 -8.57 -2.50 21.56
N SER A 107 -8.34 -1.74 20.50
CA SER A 107 -8.17 -2.26 19.14
C SER A 107 -7.32 -1.31 18.29
N VAL A 108 -6.87 -1.81 17.13
CA VAL A 108 -6.22 -1.02 16.08
C VAL A 108 -7.12 -1.01 14.86
N LEU A 109 -7.22 0.11 14.19
CA LEU A 109 -7.80 0.23 12.85
C LEU A 109 -6.72 0.73 11.90
N THR A 110 -6.45 -0.06 10.85
CA THR A 110 -5.43 0.23 9.86
C THR A 110 -6.06 0.75 8.57
N VAL A 111 -5.76 1.99 8.20
CA VAL A 111 -6.30 2.64 7.00
C VAL A 111 -5.17 2.98 6.05
N GLY A 112 -5.24 2.46 4.83
CA GLY A 112 -4.31 2.77 3.75
C GLY A 112 -4.92 3.71 2.72
N GLY A 113 -4.11 4.59 2.16
CA GLY A 113 -4.55 5.47 1.09
C GLY A 113 -3.44 5.86 0.14
N GLN A 114 -3.81 6.22 -1.09
CA GLN A 114 -2.85 6.85 -1.99
C GLN A 114 -2.49 8.24 -1.48
N PHE A 115 -1.24 8.65 -1.69
CA PHE A 115 -0.70 9.89 -1.13
C PHE A 115 -1.60 11.12 -1.37
N SER A 116 -2.10 11.28 -2.59
CA SER A 116 -2.96 12.41 -2.94
C SER A 116 -4.34 12.41 -2.23
N LEU A 117 -4.80 11.26 -1.73
CA LEU A 117 -6.02 11.13 -0.93
C LEU A 117 -5.74 11.36 0.56
N TRP A 118 -4.50 11.13 1.02
CA TRP A 118 -4.08 11.52 2.35
C TRP A 118 -4.05 13.05 2.49
N ASP A 119 -3.51 13.73 1.49
CA ASP A 119 -3.49 15.18 1.48
C ASP A 119 -4.92 15.73 1.55
N ARG A 120 -5.22 16.47 2.61
CA ARG A 120 -6.49 17.12 2.94
C ARG A 120 -7.63 16.19 3.34
N MET A 121 -8.01 15.15 2.56
CA MET A 121 -9.19 14.33 2.84
C MET A 121 -8.94 13.34 4.01
N LEU A 122 -8.04 12.38 3.87
CA LEU A 122 -7.82 11.38 4.91
C LEU A 122 -7.20 11.99 6.18
N LEU A 123 -6.37 13.04 6.05
CA LEU A 123 -5.87 13.78 7.20
C LEU A 123 -6.96 14.49 8.00
N ARG A 124 -8.10 14.86 7.39
CA ARG A 124 -9.28 15.39 8.11
C ARG A 124 -10.07 14.28 8.80
N TRP A 125 -10.08 13.08 8.22
CA TRP A 125 -10.75 11.94 8.82
C TRP A 125 -10.07 11.46 10.12
N VAL A 126 -8.75 11.55 10.24
CA VAL A 126 -8.01 11.09 11.42
C VAL A 126 -8.51 11.76 12.73
N PRO A 127 -8.57 13.10 12.86
CA PRO A 127 -9.11 13.73 14.07
C PRO A 127 -10.59 13.40 14.30
N TRP A 128 -11.42 13.32 13.25
CA TRP A 128 -12.80 12.90 13.36
C TRP A 128 -12.95 11.51 13.98
N MET A 129 -12.14 10.53 13.51
CA MET A 129 -12.19 9.16 14.02
C MET A 129 -11.67 9.07 15.45
N ARG A 130 -10.64 9.84 15.81
CA ARG A 130 -10.12 9.91 17.19
C ARG A 130 -11.11 10.49 18.18
N GLU A 131 -11.96 11.39 17.74
CA GLU A 131 -13.06 11.93 18.55
C GLU A 131 -14.21 10.92 18.68
N ALA A 132 -14.58 10.25 17.59
CA ALA A 132 -15.66 9.28 17.56
C ALA A 132 -15.32 7.98 18.33
N LYS A 133 -14.07 7.56 18.33
CA LYS A 133 -13.56 6.34 18.98
C LYS A 133 -12.16 6.58 19.56
N PRO A 134 -12.07 7.24 20.73
CA PRO A 134 -10.78 7.56 21.38
C PRO A 134 -10.00 6.33 21.87
N ASP A 135 -10.69 5.21 22.05
CA ASP A 135 -10.15 3.92 22.49
C ASP A 135 -9.67 3.01 21.34
N VAL A 136 -9.74 3.50 20.09
CA VAL A 136 -9.23 2.82 18.90
C VAL A 136 -7.93 3.48 18.44
N ALA A 137 -6.83 2.72 18.42
CA ALA A 137 -5.58 3.17 17.84
C ALA A 137 -5.68 3.20 16.31
N LEU A 138 -5.20 4.27 15.68
CA LEU A 138 -5.20 4.39 14.23
C LEU A 138 -3.80 4.13 13.68
N ARG A 139 -3.69 3.21 12.73
CA ARG A 139 -2.53 3.02 11.88
C ARG A 139 -2.83 3.53 10.49
N VAL A 140 -1.98 4.40 9.97
CA VAL A 140 -2.16 5.01 8.65
C VAL A 140 -1.02 4.61 7.74
N GLU A 141 -1.34 4.19 6.53
CA GLU A 141 -0.37 3.72 5.55
C GLU A 141 -0.55 4.44 4.22
N VAL A 142 0.56 4.68 3.53
CA VAL A 142 0.56 5.20 2.16
C VAL A 142 0.96 4.07 1.21
N GLY A 143 0.19 3.89 0.13
CA GLY A 143 0.48 2.85 -0.84
C GLY A 143 -0.10 3.15 -2.22
N LEU A 144 0.29 2.34 -3.21
CA LEU A 144 -0.34 2.29 -4.52
C LEU A 144 -1.51 1.31 -4.50
N SER A 145 -2.48 1.48 -5.41
CA SER A 145 -3.71 0.67 -5.46
C SER A 145 -3.46 -0.83 -5.36
N ASP A 146 -2.52 -1.40 -6.14
CA ASP A 146 -2.23 -2.84 -6.13
C ASP A 146 -1.67 -3.31 -4.78
N GLY A 147 -0.84 -2.49 -4.13
CA GLY A 147 -0.31 -2.76 -2.80
C GLY A 147 -1.39 -2.76 -1.73
N LEU A 148 -2.24 -1.73 -1.73
CA LEU A 148 -3.37 -1.59 -0.81
C LEU A 148 -4.39 -2.71 -1.02
N MET A 149 -4.74 -3.05 -2.27
CA MET A 149 -5.65 -4.17 -2.58
C MET A 149 -5.13 -5.51 -2.09
N ARG A 150 -3.81 -5.73 -2.18
CA ARG A 150 -3.18 -6.94 -1.65
C ARG A 150 -3.27 -6.99 -0.13
N GLN A 151 -2.95 -5.90 0.56
CA GLN A 151 -3.02 -5.80 2.02
C GLN A 151 -4.45 -6.02 2.54
N LEU A 152 -5.47 -5.45 1.87
CA LEU A 152 -6.88 -5.72 2.15
C LEU A 152 -7.22 -7.21 2.03
N SER A 153 -6.78 -7.85 0.94
CA SER A 153 -7.02 -9.29 0.71
C SER A 153 -6.30 -10.20 1.71
N GLU A 154 -5.19 -9.73 2.28
CA GLU A 154 -4.39 -10.42 3.29
C GLU A 154 -4.84 -10.11 4.73
N GLY A 155 -5.86 -9.25 4.91
CA GLY A 155 -6.34 -8.82 6.23
C GLY A 155 -5.35 -7.94 7.00
N LEU A 156 -4.38 -7.34 6.30
CA LEU A 156 -3.37 -6.42 6.86
C LEU A 156 -3.81 -4.96 6.84
N LEU A 157 -4.93 -4.68 6.21
CA LEU A 157 -5.53 -3.37 6.07
C LEU A 157 -7.05 -3.52 6.23
N ASP A 158 -7.65 -2.68 7.06
CA ASP A 158 -9.09 -2.69 7.30
C ASP A 158 -9.85 -1.86 6.26
N ILE A 159 -9.28 -0.72 5.85
CA ILE A 159 -9.85 0.16 4.83
C ILE A 159 -8.75 0.63 3.89
N GLY A 160 -9.01 0.57 2.59
CA GLY A 160 -8.17 1.16 1.55
C GLY A 160 -8.90 2.29 0.82
N VAL A 161 -8.24 3.42 0.60
CA VAL A 161 -8.80 4.54 -0.19
C VAL A 161 -7.89 4.80 -1.39
N MET A 162 -8.44 4.61 -2.60
CA MET A 162 -7.64 4.58 -3.83
C MET A 162 -8.47 4.92 -5.07
N TYR A 163 -7.79 5.20 -6.19
CA TYR A 163 -8.47 5.61 -7.42
C TYR A 163 -8.90 4.44 -8.31
N SER A 164 -8.09 3.43 -8.47
CA SER A 164 -8.37 2.34 -9.43
C SER A 164 -8.33 0.99 -8.70
N PRO A 165 -9.29 0.71 -7.79
CA PRO A 165 -9.34 -0.58 -7.12
C PRO A 165 -9.78 -1.69 -8.10
N GLN A 166 -9.30 -2.91 -7.83
CA GLN A 166 -9.77 -4.10 -8.53
C GLN A 166 -10.87 -4.78 -7.71
N SER A 167 -11.98 -5.14 -8.34
CA SER A 167 -13.04 -5.92 -7.68
C SER A 167 -12.50 -7.28 -7.21
N ARG A 168 -12.75 -7.64 -5.95
CA ARG A 168 -12.36 -8.92 -5.38
C ARG A 168 -13.47 -9.49 -4.50
N PRO A 169 -13.68 -10.83 -4.50
CA PRO A 169 -14.64 -11.46 -3.61
C PRO A 169 -14.33 -11.11 -2.14
N GLY A 170 -15.37 -10.90 -1.35
CA GLY A 170 -15.26 -10.57 0.08
C GLY A 170 -14.94 -9.11 0.39
N LEU A 171 -14.70 -8.27 -0.64
CA LEU A 171 -14.48 -6.83 -0.47
C LEU A 171 -15.62 -6.02 -1.08
N VAL A 172 -16.03 -4.98 -0.39
CA VAL A 172 -16.94 -3.94 -0.88
C VAL A 172 -16.10 -2.82 -1.48
N MET A 173 -16.49 -2.38 -2.67
CA MET A 173 -15.90 -1.23 -3.35
C MET A 173 -16.98 -0.16 -3.49
N GLU A 174 -16.77 0.99 -2.87
CA GLU A 174 -17.72 2.11 -2.85
C GLU A 174 -17.06 3.38 -3.37
N LYS A 175 -17.70 4.07 -4.30
CA LYS A 175 -17.23 5.39 -4.75
C LYS A 175 -17.36 6.37 -3.60
N LEU A 176 -16.25 6.97 -3.21
CA LEU A 176 -16.19 7.90 -2.08
C LEU A 176 -16.33 9.35 -2.52
N LEU A 177 -15.59 9.75 -3.55
CA LEU A 177 -15.67 11.08 -4.15
C LEU A 177 -15.22 11.04 -5.62
N GLU A 178 -15.38 12.14 -6.32
CA GLU A 178 -14.87 12.32 -7.67
C GLU A 178 -14.03 13.60 -7.75
N GLU A 179 -12.73 13.44 -7.98
CA GLU A 179 -11.85 14.58 -8.17
C GLU A 179 -11.98 15.15 -9.58
N ARG A 180 -11.96 16.47 -9.67
CA ARG A 180 -11.86 17.22 -10.91
C ARG A 180 -10.42 17.71 -11.09
N LEU A 181 -9.72 17.17 -12.06
CA LEU A 181 -8.39 17.63 -12.45
C LEU A 181 -8.55 18.81 -13.40
N VAL A 182 -8.01 19.96 -13.03
CA VAL A 182 -8.07 21.20 -13.78
C VAL A 182 -6.67 21.65 -14.18
N LEU A 183 -6.56 22.27 -15.36
CA LEU A 183 -5.28 22.87 -15.79
C LEU A 183 -5.10 24.20 -15.09
N VAL A 184 -4.00 24.33 -14.34
CA VAL A 184 -3.64 25.55 -13.64
C VAL A 184 -2.24 26.03 -14.05
N SER A 185 -2.01 27.33 -13.98
CA SER A 185 -0.75 27.97 -14.30
C SER A 185 -0.39 29.01 -13.26
N THR A 186 0.91 29.23 -13.04
CA THR A 186 1.43 30.31 -12.17
C THR A 186 1.32 31.70 -12.79
N THR A 187 1.02 31.78 -14.07
CA THR A 187 0.74 33.03 -14.79
C THR A 187 -0.55 32.89 -15.59
N PRO A 188 -1.32 33.97 -15.82
CA PRO A 188 -2.48 33.92 -16.70
C PRO A 188 -2.10 33.33 -18.06
N ARG A 189 -2.89 32.34 -18.54
CA ARG A 189 -2.60 31.59 -19.76
C ARG A 189 -3.90 31.22 -20.47
N VAL A 190 -3.84 31.13 -21.78
CA VAL A 190 -4.93 30.58 -22.61
C VAL A 190 -4.55 29.18 -23.08
N MET A 191 -5.60 28.38 -23.37
CA MET A 191 -5.44 27.01 -23.87
C MET A 191 -4.69 27.02 -25.23
N GLY A 192 -3.90 25.96 -25.48
CA GLY A 192 -3.14 25.78 -26.72
C GLY A 192 -1.71 26.33 -26.72
N GLN A 193 -1.34 27.10 -25.72
CA GLN A 193 0.03 27.58 -25.57
C GLN A 193 0.87 26.56 -24.75
N TRP A 194 1.32 25.51 -25.42
CA TRP A 194 2.21 24.50 -24.85
C TRP A 194 3.67 24.94 -25.00
N ASP A 195 4.37 25.09 -23.90
CA ASP A 195 5.78 25.43 -23.85
C ASP A 195 6.53 24.56 -22.84
N GLY A 196 7.82 24.81 -22.65
CA GLY A 196 8.67 24.06 -21.71
C GLY A 196 8.27 24.16 -20.24
N GLY A 197 7.30 25.00 -19.88
CA GLY A 197 6.76 25.12 -18.52
C GLY A 197 5.67 24.10 -18.19
N TYR A 198 5.25 23.25 -19.14
CA TYR A 198 4.29 22.20 -18.85
C TYR A 198 4.91 21.08 -18.01
N VAL A 199 4.31 20.82 -16.84
CA VAL A 199 4.67 19.73 -15.95
C VAL A 199 3.60 18.66 -16.05
N PHE A 200 3.96 17.52 -16.64
CA PHE A 200 3.07 16.37 -16.71
C PHE A 200 3.07 15.63 -15.38
N VAL A 201 1.91 15.53 -14.74
CA VAL A 201 1.71 14.70 -13.56
C VAL A 201 1.00 13.42 -13.97
N ASP A 202 1.59 12.28 -13.67
CA ASP A 202 0.97 10.98 -13.95
C ASP A 202 -0.13 10.68 -12.91
N TRP A 203 -1.36 11.01 -13.26
CA TRP A 203 -2.54 10.72 -12.43
C TRP A 203 -3.12 9.32 -12.63
N GLY A 204 -2.46 8.45 -13.38
CA GLY A 204 -2.87 7.09 -13.64
C GLY A 204 -3.28 6.82 -15.08
N PRO A 205 -3.60 5.54 -15.42
CA PRO A 205 -3.80 5.14 -16.81
C PRO A 205 -5.00 5.82 -17.47
N GLU A 206 -6.11 6.02 -16.77
CA GLU A 206 -7.30 6.69 -17.32
C GLU A 206 -7.00 8.13 -17.69
N PHE A 207 -6.28 8.85 -16.80
CA PHE A 207 -5.84 10.22 -17.09
C PHE A 207 -4.89 10.26 -18.29
N ARG A 208 -3.88 9.36 -18.35
CA ARG A 208 -2.95 9.31 -19.49
C ARG A 208 -3.68 9.11 -20.81
N ALA A 209 -4.63 8.17 -20.86
CA ALA A 209 -5.42 7.91 -22.05
C ALA A 209 -6.26 9.11 -22.47
N ALA A 210 -7.02 9.69 -21.54
CA ALA A 210 -7.85 10.87 -21.81
C ALA A 210 -7.02 12.10 -22.17
N HIS A 211 -5.89 12.32 -21.49
CA HIS A 211 -4.96 13.41 -21.78
C HIS A 211 -4.40 13.29 -23.21
N SER A 212 -3.90 12.11 -23.61
CA SER A 212 -3.38 11.89 -24.98
C SER A 212 -4.44 12.03 -26.06
N GLN A 213 -5.71 11.68 -25.77
CA GLN A 213 -6.82 11.88 -26.70
C GLN A 213 -7.15 13.38 -26.88
N ASN A 214 -7.09 14.16 -25.83
CA ASN A 214 -7.36 15.60 -25.89
C ASN A 214 -6.18 16.41 -26.46
N PHE A 215 -4.95 15.89 -26.36
CA PHE A 215 -3.72 16.57 -26.76
C PHE A 215 -2.82 15.65 -27.60
N PRO A 216 -3.28 15.19 -28.79
CA PRO A 216 -2.54 14.22 -29.61
C PRO A 216 -1.18 14.78 -30.11
N ASP A 217 -1.10 16.08 -30.33
CA ASP A 217 0.10 16.76 -30.87
C ASP A 217 1.04 17.27 -29.78
N LEU A 218 0.73 17.01 -28.50
CA LEU A 218 1.58 17.45 -27.41
C LEU A 218 2.89 16.65 -27.39
N SER A 219 4.00 17.35 -27.55
CA SER A 219 5.33 16.75 -27.43
C SER A 219 5.61 16.24 -26.02
N THR A 220 6.59 15.36 -25.89
CA THR A 220 6.99 14.84 -24.58
C THR A 220 7.34 16.00 -23.64
N PRO A 221 6.70 16.08 -22.46
CA PRO A 221 6.96 17.15 -21.50
C PRO A 221 8.41 17.11 -21.01
N ALA A 222 9.02 18.29 -20.83
CA ALA A 222 10.36 18.39 -20.27
C ALA A 222 10.44 17.90 -18.83
N VAL A 223 9.33 18.01 -18.07
CA VAL A 223 9.23 17.54 -16.69
C VAL A 223 8.00 16.61 -16.57
N SER A 224 8.25 15.40 -16.09
CA SER A 224 7.20 14.42 -15.78
C SER A 224 7.39 13.92 -14.35
N VAL A 225 6.33 13.90 -13.56
CA VAL A 225 6.35 13.47 -12.15
C VAL A 225 5.24 12.46 -11.86
N GLY A 226 5.55 11.45 -11.04
CA GLY A 226 4.58 10.45 -10.58
C GLY A 226 3.79 10.87 -9.33
N LEU A 227 4.13 12.02 -8.72
CA LEU A 227 3.51 12.49 -7.49
C LEU A 227 3.06 13.95 -7.64
N GLY A 228 1.73 14.18 -7.58
CA GLY A 228 1.13 15.50 -7.80
C GLY A 228 1.66 16.59 -6.87
N ALA A 229 1.93 16.27 -5.61
CA ALA A 229 2.48 17.23 -4.65
C ALA A 229 3.85 17.78 -5.10
N LEU A 230 4.72 16.93 -5.66
CA LEU A 230 6.01 17.37 -6.19
C LEU A 230 5.85 18.28 -7.42
N GLY A 231 4.94 17.91 -8.33
CA GLY A 231 4.63 18.72 -9.49
C GLY A 231 4.08 20.11 -9.11
N LEU A 232 3.17 20.14 -8.13
CA LEU A 232 2.62 21.41 -7.64
C LEU A 232 3.68 22.28 -6.99
N GLN A 233 4.51 21.71 -6.12
CA GLN A 233 5.62 22.44 -5.50
C GLN A 233 6.60 22.96 -6.55
N HIS A 234 6.89 22.16 -7.58
CA HIS A 234 7.78 22.57 -8.66
C HIS A 234 7.25 23.79 -9.40
N ILE A 235 5.98 23.78 -9.85
CA ILE A 235 5.42 24.93 -10.57
C ILE A 235 5.30 26.17 -9.67
N LEU A 236 4.95 25.99 -8.39
CA LEU A 236 4.86 27.13 -7.44
C LEU A 236 6.19 27.78 -7.14
N ALA A 237 7.30 27.04 -7.24
CA ALA A 237 8.66 27.54 -6.99
C ALA A 237 9.34 28.08 -8.25
N ASN A 238 9.11 27.46 -9.41
CA ASN A 238 9.87 27.71 -10.64
C ASN A 238 9.04 28.33 -11.77
N GLY A 239 7.73 28.46 -11.54
CA GLY A 239 6.77 28.75 -12.60
C GLY A 239 6.39 27.51 -13.40
N GLY A 240 5.32 27.63 -14.18
CA GLY A 240 4.83 26.56 -15.03
C GLY A 240 3.34 26.29 -14.87
N PHE A 241 2.88 25.21 -15.48
CA PHE A 241 1.47 24.81 -15.50
C PHE A 241 1.33 23.30 -15.60
N GLY A 242 0.18 22.79 -15.17
CA GLY A 242 -0.11 21.35 -15.18
C GLY A 242 -1.51 21.04 -14.65
N TYR A 243 -1.93 19.79 -14.74
CA TYR A 243 -3.20 19.34 -14.23
C TYR A 243 -3.09 18.94 -12.76
N TYR A 244 -4.00 19.50 -11.93
CA TYR A 244 -4.09 19.20 -10.49
C TYR A 244 -5.53 19.09 -10.04
N PRO A 245 -5.83 18.33 -8.97
CA PRO A 245 -7.15 18.30 -8.38
C PRO A 245 -7.60 19.71 -7.95
N MET A 246 -8.82 20.10 -8.31
CA MET A 246 -9.37 21.41 -7.96
C MET A 246 -9.27 21.68 -6.45
N ARG A 247 -9.58 20.69 -5.59
CA ARG A 247 -9.48 20.82 -4.14
C ARG A 247 -8.08 21.18 -3.66
N VAL A 248 -7.02 20.73 -4.38
CA VAL A 248 -5.62 21.02 -4.07
C VAL A 248 -5.22 22.39 -4.61
N ALA A 249 -5.71 22.76 -5.80
CA ALA A 249 -5.41 24.04 -6.46
C ALA A 249 -6.11 25.24 -5.81
N ARG A 250 -7.34 25.04 -5.27
CA ARG A 250 -8.21 26.10 -4.76
C ARG A 250 -7.56 27.12 -3.82
N PRO A 251 -6.79 26.74 -2.77
CA PRO A 251 -6.16 27.72 -1.90
C PRO A 251 -5.15 28.62 -2.63
N TYR A 252 -4.46 28.07 -3.63
CA TYR A 252 -3.50 28.83 -4.43
C TYR A 252 -4.20 29.73 -5.46
N LEU A 253 -5.36 29.29 -5.99
CA LEU A 253 -6.21 30.12 -6.83
C LEU A 253 -6.78 31.30 -6.01
N ALA A 254 -7.29 31.05 -4.82
CA ALA A 254 -7.80 32.09 -3.92
C ALA A 254 -6.70 33.09 -3.50
N ALA A 255 -5.46 32.62 -3.35
CA ALA A 255 -4.29 33.46 -3.03
C ALA A 255 -3.68 34.15 -4.25
N GLY A 256 -4.24 33.98 -5.46
CA GLY A 256 -3.69 34.56 -6.70
C GLY A 256 -2.34 33.97 -7.13
N ARG A 257 -1.92 32.85 -6.56
CA ARG A 257 -0.65 32.17 -6.89
C ARG A 257 -0.78 31.21 -8.06
N LEU A 258 -2.00 30.78 -8.36
CA LEU A 258 -2.36 29.98 -9.52
C LEU A 258 -3.54 30.63 -10.23
N HIS A 259 -3.66 30.36 -11.53
CA HIS A 259 -4.72 30.79 -12.40
C HIS A 259 -5.27 29.56 -13.14
N LEU A 260 -6.61 29.45 -13.24
CA LEU A 260 -7.22 28.48 -14.12
C LEU A 260 -6.91 28.83 -15.57
N VAL A 261 -6.56 27.83 -16.36
CA VAL A 261 -6.41 28.00 -17.81
C VAL A 261 -7.81 27.85 -18.42
N ALA A 262 -8.32 28.93 -19.00
CA ALA A 262 -9.64 28.95 -19.62
C ALA A 262 -9.71 27.96 -20.80
N ASP A 263 -10.91 27.38 -21.00
CA ASP A 263 -11.23 26.44 -22.09
C ASP A 263 -10.40 25.13 -22.08
N ALA A 264 -9.62 24.88 -21.04
CA ALA A 264 -8.94 23.61 -20.84
C ALA A 264 -9.94 22.52 -20.45
N PRO A 265 -9.86 21.31 -21.05
CA PRO A 265 -10.71 20.19 -20.63
C PRO A 265 -10.42 19.77 -19.20
N ASP A 266 -11.46 19.45 -18.45
CA ASP A 266 -11.35 18.87 -17.13
C ASP A 266 -11.33 17.33 -17.24
N PHE A 267 -10.58 16.68 -16.35
CA PHE A 267 -10.60 15.22 -16.23
C PHE A 267 -11.21 14.79 -14.91
N ARG A 268 -12.07 13.77 -14.97
CA ARG A 268 -12.70 13.18 -13.79
C ARG A 268 -11.90 12.02 -13.27
N ARG A 269 -11.71 11.95 -11.96
CA ARG A 269 -10.93 10.92 -11.29
C ARG A 269 -11.68 10.41 -10.06
N PRO A 270 -12.47 9.33 -10.18
CA PRO A 270 -13.21 8.78 -9.05
C PRO A 270 -12.26 8.12 -8.07
N ALA A 271 -12.46 8.41 -6.78
CA ALA A 271 -11.81 7.74 -5.67
C ALA A 271 -12.80 6.81 -4.97
N TYR A 272 -12.29 5.67 -4.54
CA TYR A 272 -13.08 4.62 -3.92
C TYR A 272 -12.52 4.28 -2.55
N MET A 273 -13.39 3.92 -1.61
CA MET A 273 -13.00 3.17 -0.44
C MET A 273 -13.31 1.70 -0.65
N VAL A 274 -12.43 0.85 -0.16
CA VAL A 274 -12.52 -0.61 -0.23
C VAL A 274 -12.35 -1.16 1.17
N TYR A 275 -13.25 -2.06 1.58
CA TYR A 275 -13.27 -2.64 2.91
C TYR A 275 -13.95 -4.02 2.91
N PRO A 276 -13.80 -4.89 3.93
CA PRO A 276 -14.44 -6.19 4.01
C PRO A 276 -15.97 -6.11 3.96
N ALA A 277 -16.61 -7.14 3.37
CA ALA A 277 -18.07 -7.25 3.31
C ALA A 277 -18.71 -7.39 4.70
N ALA A 278 -20.04 -7.19 4.79
CA ALA A 278 -20.78 -6.93 6.03
C ALA A 278 -20.67 -8.03 7.11
N ASP A 279 -20.45 -9.30 6.75
CA ASP A 279 -20.43 -10.42 7.70
C ASP A 279 -19.22 -10.38 8.66
N ASP A 280 -18.15 -9.66 8.30
CA ASP A 280 -16.91 -9.54 9.08
C ASP A 280 -16.67 -8.14 9.66
N GLN A 281 -17.66 -7.22 9.57
CA GLN A 281 -17.44 -5.84 9.97
C GLN A 281 -17.57 -5.61 11.48
N SER A 282 -16.47 -5.21 12.12
CA SER A 282 -16.49 -4.69 13.48
C SER A 282 -17.29 -3.37 13.57
N GLU A 283 -17.74 -3.01 14.77
CA GLU A 283 -18.39 -1.73 15.01
C GLU A 283 -17.45 -0.56 14.63
N ASP A 284 -16.17 -0.70 14.93
CA ASP A 284 -15.16 0.31 14.64
C ASP A 284 -15.00 0.56 13.15
N LEU A 285 -14.99 -0.51 12.35
CA LEU A 285 -14.94 -0.42 10.90
C LEU A 285 -16.17 0.32 10.35
N ARG A 286 -17.37 0.01 10.84
CA ARG A 286 -18.61 0.70 10.41
C ARG A 286 -18.59 2.18 10.73
N ILE A 287 -18.05 2.57 11.90
CA ILE A 287 -17.92 3.98 12.28
C ILE A 287 -16.87 4.66 11.39
N ALA A 288 -15.74 4.02 11.15
CA ALA A 288 -14.68 4.54 10.29
C ALA A 288 -15.17 4.81 8.86
N VAL A 289 -15.91 3.85 8.27
CA VAL A 289 -16.55 3.99 6.95
C VAL A 289 -17.53 5.16 6.91
N ARG A 290 -18.35 5.32 7.96
CA ARG A 290 -19.27 6.47 8.09
C ARG A 290 -18.52 7.79 8.15
N GLY A 291 -17.41 7.85 8.90
CA GLY A 291 -16.56 9.04 8.98
C GLY A 291 -15.91 9.39 7.65
N LEU A 292 -15.47 8.39 6.87
CA LEU A 292 -14.93 8.62 5.53
C LEU A 292 -15.98 9.21 4.59
N ARG A 293 -17.22 8.70 4.61
CA ARG A 293 -18.33 9.26 3.83
C ARG A 293 -18.61 10.71 4.24
N HIS A 294 -18.62 11.00 5.54
CA HIS A 294 -18.85 12.34 6.06
C HIS A 294 -17.79 13.33 5.57
N VAL A 295 -16.52 12.98 5.72
CA VAL A 295 -15.40 13.85 5.29
C VAL A 295 -15.38 14.01 3.77
N ALA A 296 -15.67 12.95 3.01
CA ALA A 296 -15.73 13.04 1.56
C ALA A 296 -16.87 13.92 1.05
N ALA A 297 -18.03 13.93 1.73
CA ALA A 297 -19.15 14.83 1.40
C ALA A 297 -18.74 16.30 1.58
N LEU A 298 -18.03 16.64 2.67
CA LEU A 298 -17.52 18.00 2.90
C LEU A 298 -16.53 18.45 1.81
N GLU A 299 -15.70 17.53 1.29
CA GLU A 299 -14.78 17.84 0.19
C GLU A 299 -15.47 18.01 -1.18
N SER A 300 -16.66 17.44 -1.33
CA SER A 300 -17.45 17.50 -2.59
C SER A 300 -18.31 18.75 -2.69
N GLU A 301 -18.70 19.35 -1.56
CA GLU A 301 -19.45 20.61 -1.50
C GLU A 301 -18.56 21.84 -1.71
N ASP A 302 -17.28 21.67 -1.53
CA ASP A 302 -16.23 22.66 -1.77
C ASP A 302 -15.70 22.59 -3.23
#